data_f13c8e69ec984dc387f204e3366c6e23
#
_entry.id   f13c8e69ec984dc387f204e3366c6e23
#
_cell.length_a   1.000
_cell.length_b   1.000
_cell.length_c   1.000
_cell.angle_alpha   90.00
_cell.angle_beta   90.00
_cell.angle_gamma   90.00
#
_symmetry.space_group_name_H-M   'P 1'
#
loop_
_entity.id
_entity.type
_entity.pdbx_description
1 polymer ?
#
loop_
_entity_poly.entity_id
_entity_poly.type
_entity_poly.pdbx_seq_one_letter_code
_entity_poly.pdbx_strand_id
1 'polypeptide(L)'
;MKFLINQAIGIEQGDDVLFSXFADGGEMWTGSGERERRKKIGFETPFKSEPAVHVALSLWDMDSATNARADVMAEKITTKGFDVVFRTWSDTRVARVRVRWMAIGEVFHEDDWQDVY
;
A
#
# COMPACT_ATOMS: atom_id res chain seq x y z
N MET A 1 -3.37 -20.92 -1.16
CA MET A 1 -1.91 -20.72 -1.25
C MET A 1 -1.50 -20.56 -2.71
N LYS A 2 -0.58 -19.65 -2.97
CA LYS A 2 -0.14 -19.41 -4.34
C LYS A 2 1.23 -20.05 -4.55
N PHE A 3 1.38 -20.80 -5.63
CA PHE A 3 2.65 -21.41 -6.00
C PHE A 3 3.23 -20.69 -7.20
N LEU A 4 4.52 -20.40 -7.16
CA LEU A 4 5.22 -19.70 -8.24
C LEU A 4 6.35 -20.60 -8.73
N ILE A 5 5.96 -21.63 -9.48
CA ILE A 5 6.89 -22.66 -9.95
C ILE A 5 7.13 -22.48 -11.44
N ASN A 6 8.38 -22.51 -11.85
CA ASN A 6 8.75 -22.42 -13.27
C ASN A 6 8.23 -21.15 -13.92
N GLN A 7 8.24 -20.06 -13.17
CA GLN A 7 7.75 -18.78 -13.65
C GLN A 7 8.84 -17.73 -13.47
N ALA A 8 8.79 -16.71 -14.33
CA ALA A 8 9.54 -15.50 -14.04
C ALA A 8 8.83 -14.77 -12.92
N ILE A 9 9.56 -14.40 -11.90
CA ILE A 9 9.02 -13.75 -10.71
C ILE A 9 9.54 -12.33 -10.64
N GLY A 10 8.62 -11.39 -10.49
CA GLY A 10 8.97 -10.00 -10.31
C GLY A 10 8.67 -9.54 -8.92
N ILE A 11 9.47 -8.60 -8.45
CA ILE A 11 9.26 -7.94 -7.18
C ILE A 11 9.30 -6.45 -7.45
N GLU A 12 8.27 -5.74 -6.99
CA GLU A 12 8.31 -4.29 -7.04
C GLU A 12 8.03 -3.77 -5.65
N GLN A 13 8.71 -2.70 -5.27
CA GLN A 13 8.52 -2.16 -3.94
C GLN A 13 8.65 -0.65 -3.98
N GLY A 14 8.10 0.00 -2.97
CA GLY A 14 8.14 1.43 -2.90
C GLY A 14 7.83 1.96 -1.53
N ASP A 15 8.03 3.25 -1.37
CA ASP A 15 7.70 4.02 -0.19
C ASP A 15 6.84 5.20 -0.61
N ASP A 16 5.81 5.49 0.18
CA ASP A 16 4.97 6.65 -0.11
C ASP A 16 4.54 7.32 1.17
N VAL A 17 4.65 8.65 1.22
CA VAL A 17 4.01 9.42 2.27
C VAL A 17 2.54 9.53 1.89
N LEU A 18 1.67 8.99 2.73
CA LEU A 18 0.25 9.04 2.42
C LEU A 18 -0.34 10.40 2.71
N PHE A 19 0.12 11.05 3.78
CA PHE A 19 -0.36 12.38 4.12
C PHE A 19 0.53 12.99 5.19
N SER A 20 0.38 14.30 5.30
CA SER A 20 1.00 15.09 6.35
C SER A 20 -0.01 16.17 6.75
N UNK A 21 -0.89 15.68 7.36
CA UNK A 21 -1.82 16.39 7.64
C UNK A 21 -1.59 17.36 8.48
N PHE A 22 -0.71 17.11 9.42
CA PHE A 22 -0.27 18.11 10.37
C PHE A 22 0.02 19.45 9.68
N ALA A 23 0.80 19.38 8.63
CA ALA A 23 1.21 20.59 7.92
C ALA A 23 0.02 21.30 7.27
N ASP A 24 -0.99 20.54 6.90
CA ASP A 24 -2.15 21.10 6.19
C ASP A 24 -3.36 21.30 7.10
N GLY A 25 -3.20 21.05 8.40
CA GLY A 25 -4.35 21.08 9.30
C GLY A 25 -5.38 20.03 8.97
N GLY A 26 -4.93 18.90 8.43
CA GLY A 26 -5.84 17.90 7.90
C GLY A 26 -6.62 17.16 8.97
N GLU A 27 -7.67 16.49 8.54
CA GLU A 27 -8.59 15.82 9.46
C GLU A 27 -7.95 14.67 10.22
N MET A 28 -6.86 14.13 9.71
CA MET A 28 -6.14 13.09 10.45
C MET A 28 -5.56 13.65 11.74
N TRP A 29 -5.21 14.93 11.74
CA TRP A 29 -4.67 15.59 12.92
C TRP A 29 -5.77 16.28 13.74
N THR A 30 -6.71 16.93 13.07
CA THR A 30 -7.70 17.75 13.77
C THR A 30 -9.02 17.04 14.02
N GLY A 31 -9.29 15.95 13.30
CA GLY A 31 -10.58 15.28 13.42
C GLY A 31 -10.63 14.25 14.51
N SER A 32 -11.74 13.53 14.58
CA SER A 32 -11.92 12.42 15.50
C SER A 32 -12.85 11.42 14.85
N GLY A 33 -12.97 10.25 15.49
CA GLY A 33 -13.78 9.19 14.93
C GLY A 33 -13.09 8.49 13.78
N GLU A 34 -13.85 7.79 12.99
CA GLU A 34 -13.29 7.01 11.89
C GLU A 34 -12.84 7.91 10.76
N ARG A 35 -11.62 7.73 10.32
CA ARG A 35 -11.04 8.49 9.22
C ARG A 35 -10.18 7.59 8.37
N GLU A 36 -10.10 7.88 7.07
CA GLU A 36 -9.43 7.02 6.12
C GLU A 36 -8.65 7.87 5.12
N ARG A 37 -7.49 7.37 4.71
CA ARG A 37 -6.76 7.89 3.56
C ARG A 37 -6.44 6.75 2.63
N ARG A 38 -6.67 6.98 1.35
CA ARG A 38 -6.48 5.96 0.32
C ARG A 38 -5.61 6.52 -0.79
N LYS A 39 -4.67 5.71 -1.26
CA LYS A 39 -3.82 6.13 -2.37
C LYS A 39 -3.67 4.99 -3.35
N LYS A 40 -3.84 5.29 -4.64
CA LYS A 40 -3.63 4.29 -5.68
C LYS A 40 -2.15 4.15 -5.98
N ILE A 41 -1.69 2.90 -6.03
CA ILE A 41 -0.32 2.58 -6.39
C ILE A 41 -0.37 1.82 -7.70
N GLY A 42 0.31 2.33 -8.73
CA GLY A 42 0.40 1.64 -10.02
C GLY A 42 1.75 0.97 -10.16
N PHE A 43 1.76 -0.26 -10.64
CA PHE A 43 3.02 -0.95 -10.90
C PHE A 43 3.64 -0.43 -12.18
N GLU A 44 4.97 -0.33 -12.21
CA GLU A 44 5.64 0.09 -13.43
C GLU A 44 5.47 -0.91 -14.55
N THR A 45 5.47 -2.19 -14.20
CA THR A 45 5.25 -3.26 -15.15
C THR A 45 4.13 -4.13 -14.62
N PRO A 46 3.11 -4.42 -15.41
CA PRO A 46 2.02 -5.26 -14.90
C PRO A 46 2.51 -6.67 -14.59
N PHE A 47 1.91 -7.28 -13.59
CA PHE A 47 2.12 -8.68 -13.31
C PHE A 47 1.29 -9.53 -14.26
N LYS A 48 1.67 -10.77 -14.42
CA LYS A 48 0.95 -11.71 -15.27
C LYS A 48 -0.35 -12.16 -14.63
N SER A 49 -0.35 -12.27 -13.31
CA SER A 49 -1.54 -12.57 -12.53
C SER A 49 -1.49 -11.72 -11.27
N GLU A 50 -2.55 -11.72 -10.49
CA GLU A 50 -2.58 -10.90 -9.28
C GLU A 50 -1.40 -11.21 -8.38
N PRO A 51 -0.60 -10.21 -8.02
CA PRO A 51 0.54 -10.46 -7.14
C PRO A 51 0.09 -10.53 -5.68
N ALA A 52 0.97 -11.05 -4.85
CA ALA A 52 0.83 -10.89 -3.40
C ALA A 52 1.37 -9.52 -3.05
N VAL A 53 0.64 -8.79 -2.20
CA VAL A 53 1.03 -7.45 -1.83
C VAL A 53 1.08 -7.34 -0.32
N HIS A 54 2.19 -6.81 0.18
CA HIS A 54 2.36 -6.54 1.60
C HIS A 54 2.59 -5.04 1.78
N VAL A 55 1.88 -4.46 2.74
CA VAL A 55 2.08 -3.05 3.09
C VAL A 55 2.31 -2.95 4.59
N ALA A 56 3.07 -1.96 4.97
CA ALA A 56 3.35 -1.70 6.38
C ALA A 56 3.62 -0.21 6.56
N LEU A 57 3.37 0.26 7.77
CA LEU A 57 3.76 1.61 8.13
C LEU A 57 5.27 1.65 8.28
N SER A 58 5.90 2.58 7.58
CA SER A 58 7.34 2.80 7.74
C SER A 58 7.62 4.07 8.54
N LEU A 59 6.60 4.89 8.74
CA LEU A 59 6.68 6.04 9.63
C LEU A 59 5.27 6.35 10.11
N TRP A 60 5.14 6.59 11.39
CA TRP A 60 3.90 7.14 11.93
C TRP A 60 4.30 8.21 12.93
N ASP A 61 3.60 9.33 12.85
CA ASP A 61 3.86 10.48 13.71
C ASP A 61 2.53 10.84 14.32
N MET A 62 2.34 10.49 15.57
CA MET A 62 1.07 10.62 16.25
C MET A 62 1.23 11.37 17.53
N ASP A 63 0.12 12.02 17.96
CA ASP A 63 0.08 12.74 19.21
C ASP A 63 0.28 11.74 20.35
N SER A 64 1.24 12.00 21.22
CA SER A 64 1.53 11.11 22.34
C SER A 64 0.47 11.21 23.44
N ALA A 65 -0.37 12.23 23.40
CA ALA A 65 -1.39 12.45 24.42
C ALA A 65 -2.70 11.73 24.11
N THR A 66 -2.80 11.06 22.97
CA THR A 66 -4.00 10.34 22.58
C THR A 66 -3.69 8.88 22.37
N ASN A 67 -4.73 8.07 22.20
CA ASN A 67 -4.54 6.67 21.87
C ASN A 67 -3.98 6.55 20.44
N ALA A 68 -3.17 5.53 20.21
CA ALA A 68 -2.60 5.31 18.88
C ALA A 68 -3.30 4.12 18.25
N ARG A 69 -4.26 4.42 17.39
CA ARG A 69 -5.04 3.39 16.70
C ARG A 69 -4.83 3.55 15.21
N ALA A 70 -4.33 2.50 14.58
CA ALA A 70 -3.99 2.59 13.17
C ALA A 70 -4.09 1.24 12.51
N ASP A 71 -4.47 1.27 11.24
CA ASP A 71 -4.56 0.08 10.42
C ASP A 71 -4.14 0.45 9.02
N VAL A 72 -3.36 -0.40 8.37
CA VAL A 72 -3.02 -0.19 6.98
C VAL A 72 -3.22 -1.48 6.22
N MET A 73 -3.79 -1.38 5.03
CA MET A 73 -4.12 -2.56 4.21
C MET A 73 -3.88 -2.25 2.75
N ALA A 74 -3.60 -3.32 2.00
CA ALA A 74 -3.68 -3.26 0.55
C ALA A 74 -5.06 -3.75 0.14
N GLU A 75 -5.73 -2.99 -0.72
CA GLU A 75 -7.06 -3.34 -1.21
C GLU A 75 -7.10 -3.22 -2.72
N LYS A 76 -8.09 -3.84 -3.33
CA LYS A 76 -8.33 -3.76 -4.78
C LYS A 76 -7.07 -4.12 -5.56
N ILE A 77 -6.46 -5.23 -5.18
CA ILE A 77 -5.23 -5.68 -5.84
C ILE A 77 -5.59 -6.21 -7.23
N THR A 78 -4.85 -5.74 -8.23
CA THR A 78 -4.98 -6.21 -9.61
C THR A 78 -3.58 -6.45 -10.17
N THR A 79 -3.51 -6.87 -11.41
CA THR A 79 -2.20 -7.04 -12.05
C THR A 79 -1.51 -5.70 -12.31
N LYS A 80 -2.25 -4.60 -12.24
CA LYS A 80 -1.69 -3.28 -12.57
C LYS A 80 -1.43 -2.40 -11.36
N GLY A 81 -1.96 -2.76 -10.21
CA GLY A 81 -1.76 -1.92 -9.03
C GLY A 81 -2.67 -2.30 -7.90
N PHE A 82 -2.71 -1.46 -6.89
CA PHE A 82 -3.56 -1.67 -5.72
C PHE A 82 -3.80 -0.34 -5.03
N ASP A 83 -4.70 -0.35 -4.05
CA ASP A 83 -4.89 0.80 -3.18
C ASP A 83 -4.25 0.51 -1.85
N VAL A 84 -3.48 1.48 -1.35
CA VAL A 84 -3.05 1.46 0.04
C VAL A 84 -4.08 2.25 0.83
N VAL A 85 -4.56 1.67 1.94
CA VAL A 85 -5.62 2.29 2.73
C VAL A 85 -5.16 2.36 4.18
N PHE A 86 -5.14 3.56 4.72
CA PHE A 86 -4.82 3.81 6.12
C PHE A 86 -6.09 4.23 6.84
N ARG A 87 -6.35 3.63 7.99
CA ARG A 87 -7.50 3.97 8.81
C ARG A 87 -7.08 4.23 10.23
N THR A 88 -7.75 5.20 10.83
CA THR A 88 -7.59 5.47 12.25
C THR A 88 -8.99 5.77 12.82
N TRP A 89 -9.09 5.78 14.13
CA TRP A 89 -10.41 5.99 14.75
C TRP A 89 -10.25 6.49 16.17
N SER A 90 -11.40 6.82 16.78
CA SER A 90 -11.46 7.30 18.14
C SER A 90 -10.74 8.64 18.25
N ASP A 91 -9.93 8.82 19.27
CA ASP A 91 -9.30 10.11 19.54
C ASP A 91 -7.92 10.26 18.92
N THR A 92 -7.47 9.28 18.16
CA THR A 92 -6.12 9.29 17.62
C THR A 92 -5.90 10.51 16.72
N ARG A 93 -4.78 11.17 16.91
CA ARG A 93 -4.39 12.32 16.10
C ARG A 93 -3.10 11.95 15.38
N VAL A 94 -3.17 11.97 14.06
CA VAL A 94 -2.07 11.50 13.21
C VAL A 94 -1.54 12.65 12.41
N ALA A 95 -0.26 12.97 12.62
CA ALA A 95 0.37 14.07 11.90
C ALA A 95 0.86 13.64 10.52
N ARG A 96 1.48 12.47 10.44
CA ARG A 96 2.05 11.99 9.19
C ARG A 96 2.09 10.48 9.19
N VAL A 97 1.94 9.91 7.99
CA VAL A 97 2.10 8.47 7.79
C VAL A 97 2.85 8.24 6.49
N ARG A 98 3.84 7.34 6.55
CA ARG A 98 4.51 6.84 5.36
C ARG A 98 4.34 5.33 5.36
N VAL A 99 4.15 4.77 4.17
CA VAL A 99 4.01 3.32 4.04
C VAL A 99 5.11 2.78 3.14
N ARG A 100 5.44 1.54 3.39
CA ARG A 100 6.35 0.79 2.55
C ARG A 100 5.60 -0.42 2.04
N TRP A 101 5.81 -0.75 0.78
CA TRP A 101 5.05 -1.86 0.20
C TRP A 101 5.94 -2.72 -0.68
N MET A 102 5.53 -3.96 -0.85
CA MET A 102 6.19 -4.91 -1.74
C MET A 102 5.12 -5.75 -2.42
N ALA A 103 5.25 -5.93 -3.73
CA ALA A 103 4.40 -6.83 -4.50
C ALA A 103 5.29 -7.87 -5.14
N ILE A 104 4.84 -9.13 -5.11
CA ILE A 104 5.61 -10.21 -5.67
C ILE A 104 4.67 -11.14 -6.44
N GLY A 105 5.07 -11.53 -7.64
CA GLY A 105 4.24 -12.40 -8.44
C GLY A 105 4.86 -12.73 -9.77
N GLU A 106 4.09 -13.43 -10.59
CA GLU A 106 4.53 -13.83 -11.92
C GLU A 106 4.58 -12.62 -12.84
N VAL A 107 5.62 -12.56 -13.67
CA VAL A 107 5.73 -11.50 -14.67
C VAL A 107 5.94 -12.15 -16.04
N PHE A 108 5.66 -11.37 -17.08
CA PHE A 108 5.92 -11.81 -18.46
C PHE A 108 7.42 -11.78 -18.74
N HIS A 109 7.85 -12.67 -19.62
CA HIS A 109 9.22 -12.65 -20.11
C HIS A 109 9.21 -13.14 -21.55
N GLU A 110 10.37 -13.23 -22.16
CA GLU A 110 10.47 -13.52 -23.59
C GLU A 110 9.76 -14.81 -23.98
N ASP A 111 9.86 -15.84 -23.16
CA ASP A 111 9.26 -17.13 -23.50
C ASP A 111 7.73 -17.03 -23.57
N ASP A 112 7.14 -16.17 -22.76
CA ASP A 112 5.70 -15.97 -22.82
C ASP A 112 5.26 -15.43 -24.18
N TRP A 113 6.04 -14.48 -24.69
CA TRP A 113 5.70 -13.85 -25.96
C TRP A 113 5.92 -14.81 -27.12
N GLN A 114 6.92 -15.66 -27.03
CA GLN A 114 7.20 -16.62 -28.07
C GLN A 114 6.06 -17.63 -28.21
N ASP A 115 5.41 -17.98 -27.14
CA ASP A 115 4.31 -18.93 -27.15
C ASP A 115 3.09 -18.40 -27.87
N VAL A 116 3.00 -17.10 -28.03
CA VAL A 116 1.86 -16.48 -28.70
C VAL A 116 1.92 -16.68 -30.21
N TYR A 117 3.10 -16.87 -30.74
CA TYR A 117 3.31 -17.00 -32.17
C TYR A 117 3.61 -18.43 -32.56
#